data_0a9dd75f6fd02c6cea1cbd5faa7bfeeb
#
_entry.id   0a9dd75f6fd02c6cea1cbd5faa7bfeeb
#
_cell.length_a   1.000
_cell.length_b   1.000
_cell.length_c   1.000
_cell.angle_alpha   90.00
_cell.angle_beta   90.00
_cell.angle_gamma   90.00
#
_symmetry.space_group_name_H-M   'P 1'
#
loop_
_entity.id
_entity.type
_entity.pdbx_description
1 polymer ?
#
loop_
_entity_poly.entity_id
_entity_poly.type
_entity_poly.pdbx_seq_one_letter_code
_entity_poly.pdbx_strand_id
1 'polypeptide(L)'
;PYSLESEIARRYSLTPRQVCVTNGATEAIYLIAQVFQGRISAVLGPTFSEYADACRVHRHKVKPFYSLDALPEDAELVWICNPNNPTGEVRNKEDLKALVDSHPDKLFIFDQSYEYFTLKSLLGIKEAASFPNVILLHSMTKQYAIPGLRVGYFTASEGLTDDVRCRRMPWSVNSLAIEAAKYLLEEGDGISA
;
A
#
# COMPACT_ATOMS: atom_id res chain seq x y z
N PRO A 1 -7.15 -8.11 -14.34
CA PRO A 1 -6.18 -7.18 -13.76
C PRO A 1 -4.75 -7.41 -14.27
N TYR A 2 -4.41 -8.59 -14.78
CA TYR A 2 -3.03 -8.95 -15.18
C TYR A 2 -2.40 -8.03 -16.23
N SER A 3 -3.19 -7.52 -17.19
CA SER A 3 -2.68 -6.56 -18.18
C SER A 3 -2.26 -5.24 -17.54
N LEU A 4 -3.02 -4.76 -16.54
CA LEU A 4 -2.67 -3.56 -15.80
C LEU A 4 -1.48 -3.80 -14.85
N GLU A 5 -1.37 -4.98 -14.22
CA GLU A 5 -0.20 -5.37 -13.43
C GLU A 5 1.08 -5.36 -14.26
N SER A 6 1.02 -5.87 -15.49
CA SER A 6 2.15 -5.86 -16.43
C SER A 6 2.55 -4.43 -16.84
N GLU A 7 1.57 -3.54 -17.05
CA GLU A 7 1.82 -2.15 -17.41
C GLU A 7 2.48 -1.37 -16.26
N ILE A 8 1.95 -1.50 -15.03
CA ILE A 8 2.53 -0.90 -13.83
C ILE A 8 3.97 -1.44 -13.61
N ALA A 9 4.15 -2.75 -13.73
CA ALA A 9 5.46 -3.36 -13.57
C ALA A 9 6.48 -2.79 -14.57
N ARG A 10 6.10 -2.68 -15.86
CA ARG A 10 6.93 -2.08 -16.91
C ARG A 10 7.32 -0.63 -16.56
N ARG A 11 6.34 0.19 -16.13
CA ARG A 11 6.55 1.60 -15.78
C ARG A 11 7.56 1.80 -14.66
N TYR A 12 7.52 0.95 -13.64
CA TYR A 12 8.39 1.06 -12.47
C TYR A 12 9.58 0.09 -12.45
N SER A 13 9.87 -0.58 -13.57
CA SER A 13 10.97 -1.55 -13.69
C SER A 13 10.88 -2.68 -12.65
N LEU A 14 9.67 -3.21 -12.47
CA LEU A 14 9.34 -4.35 -11.63
C LEU A 14 9.00 -5.58 -12.49
N THR A 15 8.85 -6.73 -11.85
CA THR A 15 8.19 -7.89 -12.45
C THR A 15 6.67 -7.82 -12.20
N PRO A 16 5.82 -8.40 -13.08
CA PRO A 16 4.37 -8.45 -12.83
C PRO A 16 4.00 -9.19 -11.54
N ARG A 17 4.89 -10.05 -11.03
CA ARG A 17 4.71 -10.75 -9.75
C ARG A 17 4.90 -9.85 -8.53
N GLN A 18 5.54 -8.69 -8.70
CA GLN A 18 5.71 -7.68 -7.64
C GLN A 18 4.56 -6.66 -7.57
N VAL A 19 3.53 -6.79 -8.42
CA VAL A 19 2.40 -5.88 -8.50
C VAL A 19 1.09 -6.64 -8.33
N CYS A 20 0.19 -6.16 -7.50
CA CYS A 20 -1.15 -6.70 -7.37
C CYS A 20 -2.20 -5.58 -7.46
N VAL A 21 -2.99 -5.59 -8.53
CA VAL A 21 -4.09 -4.63 -8.74
C VAL A 21 -5.31 -5.07 -7.94
N THR A 22 -5.96 -4.10 -7.27
CA THR A 22 -7.08 -4.33 -6.35
C THR A 22 -8.23 -3.35 -6.63
N ASN A 23 -9.41 -3.66 -6.07
CA ASN A 23 -10.61 -2.83 -6.14
C ASN A 23 -10.51 -1.61 -5.19
N GLY A 24 -9.57 -0.70 -5.53
CA GLY A 24 -9.09 0.37 -4.66
C GLY A 24 -8.07 -0.13 -3.63
N ALA A 25 -7.33 0.80 -3.03
CA ALA A 25 -6.37 0.47 -1.96
C ALA A 25 -7.04 -0.18 -0.73
N THR A 26 -8.31 0.11 -0.49
CA THR A 26 -9.08 -0.49 0.61
C THR A 26 -9.16 -2.02 0.49
N GLU A 27 -9.40 -2.58 -0.70
CA GLU A 27 -9.36 -4.05 -0.86
C GLU A 27 -7.98 -4.60 -0.46
N ALA A 28 -6.89 -3.94 -0.86
CA ALA A 28 -5.55 -4.37 -0.48
C ALA A 28 -5.35 -4.38 1.05
N ILE A 29 -5.84 -3.35 1.76
CA ILE A 29 -5.78 -3.27 3.22
C ILE A 29 -6.45 -4.52 3.84
N TYR A 30 -7.68 -4.85 3.42
CA TYR A 30 -8.41 -6.01 3.94
C TYR A 30 -7.77 -7.35 3.56
N LEU A 31 -7.24 -7.49 2.34
CA LEU A 31 -6.52 -8.70 1.92
C LEU A 31 -5.25 -8.93 2.74
N ILE A 32 -4.46 -7.89 2.99
CA ILE A 32 -3.25 -7.98 3.82
C ILE A 32 -3.63 -8.40 5.24
N ALA A 33 -4.61 -7.73 5.85
CA ALA A 33 -5.09 -8.11 7.17
C ALA A 33 -5.61 -9.55 7.21
N GLN A 34 -6.27 -10.03 6.15
CA GLN A 34 -6.76 -11.41 6.05
C GLN A 34 -5.61 -12.44 5.97
N VAL A 35 -4.58 -12.16 5.18
CA VAL A 35 -3.42 -13.07 5.02
C VAL A 35 -2.70 -13.27 6.35
N PHE A 36 -2.51 -12.18 7.08
CA PHE A 36 -1.79 -12.18 8.34
C PHE A 36 -2.72 -12.20 9.57
N GLN A 37 -3.91 -12.82 9.44
CA GLN A 37 -4.92 -12.84 10.50
C GLN A 37 -4.38 -13.31 11.86
N GLY A 38 -4.91 -12.70 12.92
CA GLY A 38 -4.59 -13.07 14.30
C GLY A 38 -3.27 -12.50 14.85
N ARG A 39 -2.52 -11.76 14.02
CA ARG A 39 -1.23 -11.15 14.38
C ARG A 39 -1.40 -9.89 15.24
N ILE A 40 -0.30 -9.38 15.77
CA ILE A 40 -0.24 -8.10 16.46
C ILE A 40 0.07 -7.00 15.45
N SER A 41 -0.87 -6.09 15.25
CA SER A 41 -0.73 -4.96 14.30
C SER A 41 -0.58 -3.63 15.03
N ALA A 42 0.53 -2.94 14.81
CA ALA A 42 0.72 -1.56 15.23
C ALA A 42 0.20 -0.61 14.14
N VAL A 43 -0.58 0.39 14.53
CA VAL A 43 -1.13 1.41 13.61
C VAL A 43 -0.67 2.78 14.07
N LEU A 44 0.07 3.49 13.21
CA LEU A 44 0.56 4.83 13.52
C LEU A 44 -0.59 5.85 13.39
N GLY A 45 -1.01 6.38 14.53
CA GLY A 45 -2.13 7.31 14.64
C GLY A 45 -1.74 8.77 14.90
N PRO A 46 -2.73 9.70 14.81
CA PRO A 46 -4.06 9.48 14.25
C PRO A 46 -4.01 9.28 12.73
N THR A 47 -4.77 8.31 12.21
CA THR A 47 -4.74 7.95 10.79
C THR A 47 -6.08 7.40 10.29
N PHE A 48 -6.16 7.00 9.04
CA PHE A 48 -7.33 6.41 8.41
C PHE A 48 -7.80 5.14 9.15
N SER A 49 -9.07 5.09 9.51
CA SER A 49 -9.62 4.06 10.41
C SER A 49 -9.57 2.64 9.83
N GLU A 50 -9.60 2.51 8.49
CA GLU A 50 -9.70 1.20 7.82
C GLU A 50 -8.54 0.26 8.13
N TYR A 51 -7.34 0.76 8.47
CA TYR A 51 -6.25 -0.12 8.88
C TYR A 51 -6.61 -0.88 10.17
N ALA A 52 -7.07 -0.14 11.17
CA ALA A 52 -7.48 -0.74 12.44
C ALA A 52 -8.74 -1.61 12.28
N ASP A 53 -9.69 -1.19 11.45
CA ASP A 53 -10.96 -1.89 11.25
C ASP A 53 -10.73 -3.21 10.48
N ALA A 54 -9.94 -3.21 9.40
CA ALA A 54 -9.53 -4.42 8.69
C ALA A 54 -8.80 -5.40 9.63
N CYS A 55 -7.87 -4.88 10.44
CA CYS A 55 -7.16 -5.68 11.43
C CYS A 55 -8.12 -6.32 12.44
N ARG A 56 -9.09 -5.58 12.98
CA ARG A 56 -10.08 -6.11 13.94
C ARG A 56 -10.98 -7.18 13.29
N VAL A 57 -11.44 -6.96 12.05
CA VAL A 57 -12.26 -7.94 11.30
C VAL A 57 -11.51 -9.28 11.16
N HIS A 58 -10.20 -9.21 10.95
CA HIS A 58 -9.32 -10.38 10.80
C HIS A 58 -8.62 -10.80 12.11
N ARG A 59 -9.19 -10.41 13.28
CA ARG A 59 -8.78 -10.86 14.61
C ARG A 59 -7.36 -10.48 15.03
N HIS A 60 -6.80 -9.40 14.47
CA HIS A 60 -5.53 -8.88 14.95
C HIS A 60 -5.70 -8.22 16.32
N LYS A 61 -4.66 -8.30 17.13
CA LYS A 61 -4.52 -7.42 18.30
C LYS A 61 -3.98 -6.08 17.82
N VAL A 62 -4.84 -5.06 17.77
CA VAL A 62 -4.47 -3.73 17.29
C VAL A 62 -3.85 -2.90 18.40
N LYS A 63 -2.68 -2.33 18.17
CA LYS A 63 -1.95 -1.45 19.07
C LYS A 63 -1.72 -0.09 18.39
N PRO A 64 -2.43 0.97 18.78
CA PRO A 64 -2.11 2.32 18.30
C PRO A 64 -0.78 2.79 18.89
N PHE A 65 0.00 3.52 18.07
CA PHE A 65 1.19 4.25 18.53
C PHE A 65 1.25 5.60 17.81
N TYR A 66 2.05 6.57 18.30
CA TYR A 66 1.96 7.97 17.87
C TYR A 66 3.31 8.60 17.55
N SER A 67 4.40 7.86 17.67
CA SER A 67 5.75 8.25 17.26
C SER A 67 6.49 7.01 16.76
N LEU A 68 7.40 7.15 15.79
CA LEU A 68 8.19 6.03 15.29
C LEU A 68 9.02 5.39 16.39
N ASP A 69 9.53 6.20 17.35
CA ASP A 69 10.32 5.71 18.49
C ASP A 69 9.48 4.93 19.52
N ALA A 70 8.14 5.03 19.44
CA ALA A 70 7.21 4.34 20.31
C ALA A 70 6.57 3.11 19.65
N LEU A 71 7.20 2.56 18.60
CA LEU A 71 6.74 1.34 17.94
C LEU A 71 6.70 0.18 18.95
N PRO A 72 5.54 -0.50 19.14
CA PRO A 72 5.45 -1.63 20.06
C PRO A 72 6.42 -2.75 19.67
N GLU A 73 7.23 -3.22 20.60
CA GLU A 73 8.25 -4.24 20.37
C GLU A 73 7.66 -5.56 19.85
N ASP A 74 6.50 -5.95 20.38
CA ASP A 74 5.80 -7.18 20.00
C ASP A 74 4.91 -7.03 18.76
N ALA A 75 4.92 -5.89 18.07
CA ALA A 75 4.22 -5.73 16.80
C ALA A 75 4.85 -6.61 15.73
N GLU A 76 3.99 -7.31 14.95
CA GLU A 76 4.38 -8.13 13.81
C GLU A 76 4.11 -7.41 12.49
N LEU A 77 3.03 -6.59 12.45
CA LEU A 77 2.68 -5.73 11.32
C LEU A 77 2.67 -4.27 11.76
N VAL A 78 3.15 -3.39 10.89
CA VAL A 78 3.23 -1.94 11.15
C VAL A 78 2.56 -1.19 10.00
N TRP A 79 1.48 -0.46 10.29
CA TRP A 79 0.71 0.31 9.33
C TRP A 79 1.04 1.80 9.44
N ILE A 80 1.51 2.40 8.35
CA ILE A 80 1.89 3.81 8.27
C ILE A 80 1.33 4.43 7.00
N CYS A 81 0.49 5.45 7.13
CA CYS A 81 0.01 6.28 6.02
C CYS A 81 1.00 7.41 5.77
N ASN A 82 1.51 7.54 4.54
CA ASN A 82 2.51 8.56 4.23
C ASN A 82 2.44 9.02 2.76
N PRO A 83 1.84 10.17 2.44
CA PRO A 83 1.31 11.22 3.33
C PRO A 83 0.12 10.75 4.18
N ASN A 84 0.05 11.19 5.43
CA ASN A 84 -0.97 10.73 6.36
C ASN A 84 -2.34 11.40 6.15
N ASN A 85 -3.38 10.60 6.17
CA ASN A 85 -4.77 11.06 6.25
C ASN A 85 -5.28 10.83 7.68
N PRO A 86 -5.77 11.87 8.45
CA PRO A 86 -6.18 13.19 7.95
C PRO A 86 -5.16 14.31 8.16
N THR A 87 -4.01 14.08 8.78
CA THR A 87 -3.12 15.15 9.25
C THR A 87 -2.31 15.85 8.16
N GLY A 88 -2.15 15.19 6.99
CA GLY A 88 -1.26 15.67 5.94
C GLY A 88 0.23 15.55 6.28
N GLU A 89 0.57 14.98 7.43
CA GLU A 89 1.97 14.77 7.81
C GLU A 89 2.69 13.87 6.81
N VAL A 90 3.90 14.29 6.43
CA VAL A 90 4.76 13.51 5.54
C VAL A 90 6.08 13.23 6.24
N ARG A 91 6.36 11.96 6.48
CA ARG A 91 7.61 11.46 7.05
C ARG A 91 8.66 11.29 5.96
N ASN A 92 9.91 11.50 6.32
CA ASN A 92 11.02 11.35 5.38
C ASN A 92 11.20 9.87 5.03
N LYS A 93 11.57 9.59 3.80
CA LYS A 93 11.83 8.22 3.35
C LYS A 93 13.02 7.58 4.07
N GLU A 94 14.02 8.38 4.43
CA GLU A 94 15.20 7.93 5.16
C GLU A 94 14.84 7.40 6.55
N ASP A 95 13.92 8.09 7.27
CA ASP A 95 13.44 7.66 8.57
C ASP A 95 12.66 6.33 8.46
N LEU A 96 11.82 6.21 7.43
CA LEU A 96 11.06 4.98 7.17
C LEU A 96 11.97 3.80 6.78
N LYS A 97 13.01 4.04 6.00
CA LYS A 97 14.02 3.02 5.66
C LYS A 97 14.79 2.57 6.90
N ALA A 98 15.28 3.51 7.70
CA ALA A 98 15.98 3.19 8.95
C ALA A 98 15.08 2.37 9.89
N LEU A 99 13.78 2.68 9.93
CA LEU A 99 12.81 1.91 10.70
C LEU A 99 12.67 0.47 10.19
N VAL A 100 12.58 0.28 8.86
CA VAL A 100 12.51 -1.06 8.23
C VAL A 100 13.78 -1.84 8.50
N ASP A 101 14.95 -1.23 8.27
CA ASP A 101 16.26 -1.87 8.45
C ASP A 101 16.50 -2.30 9.90
N SER A 102 16.01 -1.52 10.87
CA SER A 102 16.16 -1.83 12.30
C SER A 102 15.18 -2.90 12.81
N HIS A 103 14.16 -3.26 12.02
CA HIS A 103 13.14 -4.23 12.41
C HIS A 103 12.86 -5.25 11.28
N PRO A 104 13.85 -6.08 10.92
CA PRO A 104 13.71 -7.03 9.80
C PRO A 104 12.68 -8.15 10.06
N ASP A 105 12.28 -8.34 11.31
CA ASP A 105 11.27 -9.29 11.77
C ASP A 105 9.83 -8.80 11.62
N LYS A 106 9.61 -7.51 11.32
CA LYS A 106 8.29 -6.90 11.19
C LYS A 106 7.91 -6.66 9.73
N LEU A 107 6.63 -6.81 9.42
CA LEU A 107 6.08 -6.45 8.11
C LEU A 107 5.59 -5.01 8.13
N PHE A 108 6.10 -4.18 7.25
CA PHE A 108 5.69 -2.78 7.12
C PHE A 108 4.72 -2.61 5.96
N ILE A 109 3.60 -1.95 6.21
CA ILE A 109 2.61 -1.56 5.21
C ILE A 109 2.59 -0.04 5.16
N PHE A 110 3.14 0.53 4.08
CA PHE A 110 3.11 1.96 3.82
C PHE A 110 1.99 2.27 2.84
N ASP A 111 1.07 3.14 3.23
CA ASP A 111 0.01 3.60 2.34
C ASP A 111 0.38 4.97 1.76
N GLN A 112 0.67 4.99 0.46
CA GLN A 112 0.99 6.18 -0.32
C GLN A 112 -0.19 6.63 -1.21
N SER A 113 -1.43 6.37 -0.80
CA SER A 113 -2.62 6.79 -1.56
C SER A 113 -2.66 8.29 -1.88
N TYR A 114 -1.93 9.10 -1.13
CA TYR A 114 -1.83 10.55 -1.30
C TYR A 114 -0.46 11.02 -1.79
N GLU A 115 0.34 10.16 -2.42
CA GLU A 115 1.70 10.46 -2.89
C GLU A 115 1.78 11.69 -3.81
N TYR A 116 0.78 11.92 -4.63
CA TYR A 116 0.70 13.04 -5.57
C TYR A 116 0.31 14.39 -4.94
N PHE A 117 0.03 14.41 -3.64
CA PHE A 117 -0.35 15.62 -2.90
C PHE A 117 0.80 16.19 -2.06
N THR A 118 2.03 15.75 -2.30
CA THR A 118 3.23 16.26 -1.64
C THR A 118 4.37 16.44 -2.63
N LEU A 119 5.22 17.44 -2.36
CA LEU A 119 6.48 17.64 -3.08
C LEU A 119 7.67 16.97 -2.37
N LYS A 120 7.44 16.40 -1.17
CA LYS A 120 8.49 15.68 -0.45
C LYS A 120 8.79 14.35 -1.12
N SER A 121 10.07 13.95 -1.11
CA SER A 121 10.48 12.64 -1.62
C SER A 121 9.96 11.52 -0.72
N LEU A 122 9.20 10.59 -1.32
CA LEU A 122 8.67 9.41 -0.65
C LEU A 122 9.49 8.17 -0.98
N LEU A 123 9.21 7.06 -0.27
CA LEU A 123 9.80 5.77 -0.58
C LEU A 123 9.38 5.33 -2.00
N GLY A 124 10.38 5.11 -2.86
CA GLY A 124 10.12 4.74 -4.26
C GLY A 124 9.57 3.32 -4.40
N ILE A 125 8.71 3.11 -5.40
CA ILE A 125 8.05 1.82 -5.66
C ILE A 125 9.07 0.69 -5.82
N LYS A 126 10.10 0.91 -6.67
CA LYS A 126 11.16 -0.09 -6.92
C LYS A 126 12.00 -0.36 -5.67
N GLU A 127 12.28 0.70 -4.91
CA GLU A 127 13.02 0.61 -3.66
C GLU A 127 12.23 -0.19 -2.61
N ALA A 128 10.94 0.13 -2.43
CA ALA A 128 10.06 -0.60 -1.53
C ALA A 128 9.96 -2.09 -1.87
N ALA A 129 9.80 -2.42 -3.16
CA ALA A 129 9.70 -3.80 -3.63
C ALA A 129 11.00 -4.62 -3.50
N SER A 130 12.14 -3.97 -3.20
CA SER A 130 13.41 -4.66 -2.92
C SER A 130 13.52 -5.14 -1.46
N PHE A 131 12.73 -4.58 -0.54
CA PHE A 131 12.68 -5.06 0.84
C PHE A 131 11.84 -6.33 0.94
N PRO A 132 12.28 -7.35 1.67
CA PRO A 132 11.51 -8.58 1.84
C PRO A 132 10.25 -8.41 2.71
N ASN A 133 10.19 -7.34 3.49
CA ASN A 133 9.20 -7.08 4.53
C ASN A 133 8.46 -5.74 4.36
N VAL A 134 8.31 -5.25 3.13
CA VAL A 134 7.58 -4.01 2.84
C VAL A 134 6.49 -4.26 1.81
N ILE A 135 5.29 -3.76 2.08
CA ILE A 135 4.19 -3.61 1.13
C ILE A 135 3.87 -2.13 0.97
N LEU A 136 3.84 -1.64 -0.26
CA LEU A 136 3.53 -0.26 -0.59
C LEU A 136 2.19 -0.16 -1.30
N LEU A 137 1.22 0.55 -0.72
CA LEU A 137 -0.14 0.72 -1.27
C LEU A 137 -0.25 2.01 -2.07
N HIS A 138 -1.01 1.95 -3.17
CA HIS A 138 -1.27 3.06 -4.07
C HIS A 138 -2.76 3.15 -4.43
N SER A 139 -3.30 4.37 -4.51
CA SER A 139 -4.69 4.61 -4.87
C SER A 139 -4.80 5.47 -6.12
N MET A 140 -5.09 4.88 -7.26
CA MET A 140 -5.35 5.62 -8.50
C MET A 140 -6.63 6.47 -8.39
N THR A 141 -7.55 6.12 -7.48
CA THR A 141 -8.80 6.87 -7.27
C THR A 141 -8.56 8.29 -6.75
N LYS A 142 -7.46 8.51 -6.03
CA LYS A 142 -7.05 9.83 -5.51
C LYS A 142 -6.28 10.60 -6.54
N GLN A 143 -5.25 10.00 -7.11
CA GLN A 143 -4.38 10.60 -8.13
C GLN A 143 -5.18 11.17 -9.31
N TYR A 144 -6.14 10.41 -9.83
CA TYR A 144 -6.87 10.75 -11.04
C TYR A 144 -8.32 11.21 -10.80
N ALA A 145 -8.72 11.45 -9.54
CA ALA A 145 -10.07 11.87 -9.17
C ALA A 145 -11.19 10.94 -9.72
N ILE A 146 -10.95 9.63 -9.71
CA ILE A 146 -11.86 8.60 -10.24
C ILE A 146 -12.40 7.66 -9.15
N PRO A 147 -12.99 8.18 -8.05
CA PRO A 147 -13.36 7.35 -6.90
C PRO A 147 -14.38 6.27 -7.24
N GLY A 148 -15.24 6.52 -8.24
CA GLY A 148 -16.28 5.55 -8.67
C GLY A 148 -15.74 4.32 -9.39
N LEU A 149 -14.55 4.38 -9.99
CA LEU A 149 -13.97 3.24 -10.74
C LEU A 149 -13.36 2.18 -9.83
N ARG A 150 -13.00 2.53 -8.61
CA ARG A 150 -12.45 1.58 -7.62
C ARG A 150 -11.20 0.84 -8.11
N VAL A 151 -10.11 1.53 -8.33
CA VAL A 151 -8.84 0.95 -8.74
C VAL A 151 -7.68 1.45 -7.88
N GLY A 152 -6.88 0.52 -7.43
CA GLY A 152 -5.63 0.72 -6.71
C GLY A 152 -4.73 -0.49 -6.91
N TYR A 153 -3.56 -0.44 -6.34
CA TYR A 153 -2.63 -1.56 -6.38
C TYR A 153 -1.68 -1.50 -5.18
N PHE A 154 -1.00 -2.58 -4.95
CA PHE A 154 0.15 -2.58 -4.07
C PHE A 154 1.36 -3.20 -4.77
N THR A 155 2.54 -2.85 -4.29
CA THR A 155 3.81 -3.43 -4.72
C THR A 155 4.56 -3.99 -3.51
N ALA A 156 5.24 -5.13 -3.71
CA ALA A 156 6.03 -5.80 -2.69
C ALA A 156 7.04 -6.75 -3.35
N SER A 157 7.81 -7.49 -2.55
CA SER A 157 8.55 -8.64 -3.03
C SER A 157 7.61 -9.68 -3.65
N GLU A 158 8.10 -10.52 -4.57
CA GLU A 158 7.26 -11.52 -5.25
C GLU A 158 6.54 -12.45 -4.27
N GLY A 159 7.24 -12.90 -3.22
CA GLY A 159 6.67 -13.79 -2.20
C GLY A 159 5.50 -13.15 -1.46
N LEU A 160 5.68 -11.94 -0.93
CA LEU A 160 4.60 -11.19 -0.26
C LEU A 160 3.42 -10.90 -1.19
N THR A 161 3.73 -10.56 -2.44
CA THR A 161 2.68 -10.29 -3.43
C THR A 161 1.86 -11.55 -3.73
N ASP A 162 2.50 -12.70 -3.88
CA ASP A 162 1.82 -13.97 -4.13
C ASP A 162 0.97 -14.39 -2.93
N ASP A 163 1.46 -14.23 -1.70
CA ASP A 163 0.72 -14.51 -0.46
C ASP A 163 -0.57 -13.71 -0.36
N VAL A 164 -0.53 -12.42 -0.72
CA VAL A 164 -1.73 -11.56 -0.71
C VAL A 164 -2.62 -11.83 -1.92
N ARG A 165 -2.03 -12.00 -3.11
CA ARG A 165 -2.77 -12.26 -4.36
C ARG A 165 -3.63 -13.51 -4.30
N CYS A 166 -3.18 -14.57 -3.62
CA CYS A 166 -3.94 -15.82 -3.50
C CYS A 166 -5.28 -15.66 -2.74
N ARG A 167 -5.47 -14.56 -2.00
CA ARG A 167 -6.72 -14.23 -1.29
C ARG A 167 -7.61 -13.28 -2.09
N ARG A 168 -7.10 -12.68 -3.17
CA ARG A 168 -7.90 -11.79 -4.02
C ARG A 168 -9.01 -12.56 -4.71
N MET A 169 -10.24 -12.04 -4.63
CA MET A 169 -11.38 -12.63 -5.33
C MET A 169 -11.18 -12.60 -6.84
N PRO A 170 -11.58 -13.63 -7.58
CA PRO A 170 -11.63 -13.58 -9.03
C PRO A 170 -12.51 -12.40 -9.49
N TRP A 171 -12.04 -11.70 -10.53
CA TRP A 171 -12.75 -10.54 -11.13
C TRP A 171 -13.07 -9.39 -10.15
N SER A 172 -12.30 -9.23 -9.09
CA SER A 172 -12.51 -8.16 -8.10
C SER A 172 -12.43 -6.76 -8.70
N VAL A 173 -11.64 -6.58 -9.76
CA VAL A 173 -11.48 -5.30 -10.47
C VAL A 173 -12.26 -5.32 -11.78
N ASN A 174 -13.14 -4.34 -11.97
CA ASN A 174 -13.95 -4.24 -13.17
C ASN A 174 -13.13 -3.81 -14.40
N SER A 175 -13.58 -4.20 -15.60
CA SER A 175 -12.86 -3.95 -16.85
C SER A 175 -12.76 -2.47 -17.21
N LEU A 176 -13.75 -1.65 -16.87
CA LEU A 176 -13.71 -0.20 -17.12
C LEU A 176 -12.60 0.45 -16.28
N ALA A 177 -12.45 0.05 -15.03
CA ALA A 177 -11.36 0.52 -14.16
C ALA A 177 -9.98 0.12 -14.71
N ILE A 178 -9.84 -1.09 -15.25
CA ILE A 178 -8.58 -1.57 -15.84
C ILE A 178 -8.21 -0.74 -17.08
N GLU A 179 -9.13 -0.55 -18.00
CA GLU A 179 -8.86 0.22 -19.24
C GLU A 179 -8.65 1.71 -18.95
N ALA A 180 -9.45 2.30 -18.05
CA ALA A 180 -9.22 3.68 -17.62
C ALA A 180 -7.85 3.86 -16.93
N ALA A 181 -7.46 2.94 -16.08
CA ALA A 181 -6.17 3.00 -15.40
C ALA A 181 -4.99 2.87 -16.39
N LYS A 182 -5.08 1.99 -17.39
CA LYS A 182 -4.07 1.86 -18.44
C LYS A 182 -3.93 3.15 -19.23
N TYR A 183 -5.05 3.71 -19.69
CA TYR A 183 -5.08 4.98 -20.41
C TYR A 183 -4.43 6.12 -19.58
N LEU A 184 -4.80 6.24 -18.29
CA LEU A 184 -4.26 7.26 -17.40
C LEU A 184 -2.77 7.07 -17.11
N LEU A 185 -2.26 5.85 -17.10
CA LEU A 185 -0.82 5.59 -16.95
C LEU A 185 -0.05 5.99 -18.22
N GLU A 186 -0.63 5.82 -19.41
CA GLU A 186 -0.01 6.22 -20.68
C GLU A 186 -0.01 7.74 -20.84
N GLU A 187 -1.14 8.41 -20.57
CA GLU A 187 -1.33 9.85 -20.78
C GLU A 187 -0.97 10.70 -19.55
N GLY A 188 -0.85 10.08 -18.38
CA GLY A 188 -0.79 10.76 -17.08
C GLY A 188 0.44 11.63 -16.83
N ASP A 189 1.49 11.53 -17.64
CA ASP A 189 2.62 12.46 -17.59
C ASP A 189 2.29 13.83 -18.20
N GLY A 190 1.11 13.95 -18.87
CA GLY A 190 0.57 15.20 -19.41
C GLY A 190 -0.51 15.87 -18.53
N ILE A 191 -0.98 15.20 -17.47
CA ILE A 191 -2.02 15.71 -16.55
C ILE A 191 -1.38 16.17 -15.22
N SER A 192 -0.24 16.81 -15.29
CA SER A 192 0.27 17.59 -14.15
C SER A 192 -0.40 18.96 -14.17
N ALA A 193 -1.39 19.15 -13.30
CA ALA A 193 -1.98 20.45 -13.03
C ALA A 193 -1.03 21.37 -12.27
#